data_6cc3327737bd8a9be0744d333a30606c
#
_entry.id   6cc3327737bd8a9be0744d333a30606c
#
_cell.length_a   1.000
_cell.length_b   1.000
_cell.length_c   1.000
_cell.angle_alpha   90.00
_cell.angle_beta   90.00
_cell.angle_gamma   90.00
#
_symmetry.space_group_name_H-M   'P 1'
#
loop_
_entity.id
_entity.type
_entity.pdbx_description
1 polymer ?
#
loop_
_entity_poly.entity_id
_entity_poly.type
_entity_poly.pdbx_seq_one_letter_code
_entity_poly.pdbx_strand_id
1 'polypeptide(L)'
;MKPLAALALAALVMPGTPAVAQTLVPEGSEIRFVSRQMGVQVEGRFTRFAAQLKLDPKQPAASTVLLTIDTRSIAFGAPDTEAEAAKPAWFASAQFPQAQFRSTAVKAAGAGRFDVNGTLAIKGITREVPVPVTLAYGPATGQGVASGSFTLRRMDFKLGEGEWADTGVVANEVVVRFRLQLAGLPPP
;
A
#
# COMPACT_ATOMS: atom_id res chain seq x y z
N MET A 1 -47.10 -49.81 -26.45
CA MET A 1 -45.80 -49.23 -26.81
C MET A 1 -45.93 -47.73 -26.57
N LYS A 2 -45.27 -47.20 -25.48
CA LYS A 2 -45.29 -45.77 -25.14
C LYS A 2 -43.90 -45.16 -25.49
N PRO A 3 -43.82 -44.03 -26.20
CA PRO A 3 -42.53 -43.39 -26.44
C PRO A 3 -42.08 -42.60 -25.20
N LEU A 4 -40.83 -42.82 -24.77
CA LEU A 4 -40.12 -41.94 -23.79
C LEU A 4 -39.71 -40.67 -24.50
N ALA A 5 -40.21 -39.52 -24.00
CA ALA A 5 -39.73 -38.20 -24.39
C ALA A 5 -38.43 -37.90 -23.56
N ALA A 6 -37.31 -37.76 -24.27
CA ALA A 6 -36.04 -37.33 -23.67
C ALA A 6 -36.04 -35.80 -23.56
N LEU A 7 -36.07 -35.30 -22.33
CA LEU A 7 -35.94 -33.88 -22.02
C LEU A 7 -34.46 -33.50 -22.06
N ALA A 8 -34.02 -32.79 -23.10
CA ALA A 8 -32.68 -32.23 -23.22
C ALA A 8 -32.57 -30.98 -22.35
N LEU A 9 -31.83 -31.02 -21.26
CA LEU A 9 -31.51 -29.89 -20.40
C LEU A 9 -30.37 -29.08 -21.06
N ALA A 10 -30.71 -27.98 -21.74
CA ALA A 10 -29.74 -27.06 -22.29
C ALA A 10 -29.13 -26.25 -21.14
N ALA A 11 -27.87 -26.52 -20.80
CA ALA A 11 -27.11 -25.72 -19.84
C ALA A 11 -26.78 -24.38 -20.48
N LEU A 12 -27.37 -23.30 -19.95
CA LEU A 12 -27.09 -21.91 -20.33
C LEU A 12 -25.72 -21.51 -19.76
N VAL A 13 -24.67 -21.58 -20.58
CA VAL A 13 -23.35 -21.05 -20.22
C VAL A 13 -23.43 -19.54 -20.35
N MET A 14 -23.58 -18.82 -19.22
CA MET A 14 -23.47 -17.37 -19.21
C MET A 14 -22.00 -16.99 -19.42
N PRO A 15 -21.67 -16.17 -20.43
CA PRO A 15 -20.33 -15.63 -20.58
C PRO A 15 -20.06 -14.69 -19.39
N GLY A 16 -19.12 -15.09 -18.51
CA GLY A 16 -18.63 -14.23 -17.45
C GLY A 16 -17.99 -12.98 -18.08
N THR A 17 -18.44 -11.79 -17.70
CA THR A 17 -17.77 -10.55 -18.07
C THR A 17 -16.33 -10.61 -17.58
N PRO A 18 -15.31 -10.31 -18.44
CA PRO A 18 -13.94 -10.29 -18.00
C PRO A 18 -13.78 -9.24 -16.89
N ALA A 19 -13.36 -9.67 -15.71
CA ALA A 19 -13.03 -8.76 -14.62
C ALA A 19 -11.82 -7.94 -15.06
N VAL A 20 -11.98 -6.64 -15.24
CA VAL A 20 -10.86 -5.73 -15.52
C VAL A 20 -9.91 -5.77 -14.32
N ALA A 21 -8.66 -6.14 -14.56
CA ALA A 21 -7.66 -6.17 -13.50
C ALA A 21 -7.41 -4.75 -12.97
N GLN A 22 -7.47 -4.62 -11.65
CA GLN A 22 -7.18 -3.35 -10.99
C GLN A 22 -5.66 -3.17 -10.91
N THR A 23 -5.18 -2.01 -11.31
CA THR A 23 -3.76 -1.72 -11.39
C THR A 23 -3.41 -0.39 -10.74
N LEU A 24 -2.22 -0.35 -10.15
CA LEU A 24 -1.56 0.89 -9.76
C LEU A 24 -1.00 1.56 -11.03
N VAL A 25 -1.29 2.83 -11.21
CA VAL A 25 -0.70 3.67 -12.25
C VAL A 25 0.48 4.43 -11.62
N PRO A 26 1.73 4.16 -12.02
CA PRO A 26 2.90 4.79 -11.41
C PRO A 26 2.90 6.32 -11.56
N GLU A 27 2.47 6.80 -12.74
CA GLU A 27 2.38 8.23 -13.03
C GLU A 27 1.36 8.91 -12.10
N GLY A 28 1.83 9.91 -11.34
CA GLY A 28 1.01 10.61 -10.35
C GLY A 28 0.77 9.85 -9.05
N SER A 29 1.37 8.66 -8.90
CA SER A 29 1.43 7.94 -7.63
C SER A 29 2.68 8.34 -6.84
N GLU A 30 2.53 8.47 -5.53
CA GLU A 30 3.63 8.80 -4.64
C GLU A 30 3.47 8.17 -3.26
N ILE A 31 4.61 7.84 -2.65
CA ILE A 31 4.74 7.45 -1.25
C ILE A 31 5.83 8.33 -0.65
N ARG A 32 5.43 9.21 0.27
CA ARG A 32 6.31 10.13 0.98
C ARG A 32 6.33 9.80 2.46
N PHE A 33 7.39 10.22 3.12
CA PHE A 33 7.46 10.18 4.56
C PHE A 33 8.12 11.45 5.09
N VAL A 34 7.76 11.78 6.32
CA VAL A 34 8.28 12.92 7.06
C VAL A 34 8.78 12.43 8.41
N SER A 35 10.02 12.73 8.71
CA SER A 35 10.65 12.53 10.01
C SER A 35 11.16 13.86 10.56
N ARG A 36 11.75 13.85 11.75
CA ARG A 36 12.46 15.00 12.31
C ARG A 36 13.85 14.58 12.76
N GLN A 37 14.85 15.40 12.42
CA GLN A 37 16.22 15.24 12.87
C GLN A 37 16.67 16.53 13.56
N MET A 38 17.04 16.42 14.84
CA MET A 38 17.37 17.60 15.67
C MET A 38 16.33 18.72 15.59
N GLY A 39 15.02 18.33 15.59
CA GLY A 39 13.91 19.26 15.48
C GLY A 39 13.58 19.73 14.06
N VAL A 40 14.45 19.53 13.08
CA VAL A 40 14.25 19.91 11.68
C VAL A 40 13.47 18.81 10.95
N GLN A 41 12.48 19.22 10.15
CA GLN A 41 11.71 18.30 9.31
C GLN A 41 12.58 17.80 8.17
N VAL A 42 12.63 16.47 8.02
CA VAL A 42 13.29 15.77 6.92
C VAL A 42 12.22 15.00 6.15
N GLU A 43 12.13 15.28 4.87
CA GLU A 43 11.20 14.61 3.95
C GLU A 43 11.95 13.67 3.02
N GLY A 44 11.32 12.54 2.72
CA GLY A 44 11.78 11.60 1.73
C GLY A 44 10.63 10.92 1.02
N ARG A 45 10.97 10.18 -0.02
CA ARG A 45 10.00 9.41 -0.80
C ARG A 45 10.60 8.08 -1.26
N PHE A 46 9.73 7.15 -1.64
CA PHE A 46 10.12 5.97 -2.40
C PHE A 46 9.71 6.15 -3.85
N THR A 47 10.64 5.85 -4.77
CA THR A 47 10.44 6.06 -6.22
C THR A 47 10.04 4.78 -6.94
N ARG A 48 10.21 3.60 -6.33
CA ARG A 48 9.80 2.30 -6.89
C ARG A 48 8.93 1.53 -5.92
N PHE A 49 7.71 1.28 -6.33
CA PHE A 49 6.72 0.48 -5.60
C PHE A 49 5.72 -0.13 -6.56
N ALA A 50 5.07 -1.21 -6.15
CA ALA A 50 4.04 -1.91 -6.91
C ALA A 50 2.90 -2.32 -5.99
N ALA A 51 1.70 -2.48 -6.53
CA ALA A 51 0.56 -2.96 -5.78
C ALA A 51 -0.16 -4.08 -6.52
N GLN A 52 -0.63 -5.07 -5.76
CA GLN A 52 -1.64 -6.04 -6.19
C GLN A 52 -2.92 -5.69 -5.45
N LEU A 53 -3.98 -5.46 -6.20
CA LEU A 53 -5.22 -4.89 -5.69
C LEU A 53 -6.41 -5.74 -6.10
N LYS A 54 -7.31 -5.96 -5.16
CA LYS A 54 -8.67 -6.39 -5.40
C LYS A 54 -9.56 -5.51 -4.54
N LEU A 55 -10.15 -4.48 -5.12
CA LEU A 55 -10.97 -3.51 -4.41
C LEU A 55 -12.43 -3.67 -4.82
N ASP A 56 -13.30 -3.80 -3.85
CA ASP A 56 -14.75 -3.78 -4.02
C ASP A 56 -15.35 -2.79 -3.01
N PRO A 57 -15.60 -1.54 -3.42
CA PRO A 57 -16.16 -0.53 -2.51
C PRO A 57 -17.55 -0.86 -1.99
N LYS A 58 -18.31 -1.72 -2.70
CA LYS A 58 -19.63 -2.20 -2.26
C LYS A 58 -19.53 -3.36 -1.25
N GLN A 59 -18.41 -4.11 -1.30
CA GLN A 59 -18.09 -5.19 -0.38
C GLN A 59 -16.66 -5.03 0.16
N PRO A 60 -16.39 -3.99 0.97
CA PRO A 60 -15.04 -3.67 1.42
C PRO A 60 -14.32 -4.84 2.10
N ALA A 61 -15.06 -5.69 2.82
CA ALA A 61 -14.49 -6.87 3.49
C ALA A 61 -13.90 -7.91 2.52
N ALA A 62 -14.29 -7.90 1.22
CA ALA A 62 -13.74 -8.75 0.17
C ALA A 62 -12.50 -8.11 -0.52
N SER A 63 -12.18 -6.87 -0.16
CA SER A 63 -11.03 -6.15 -0.72
C SER A 63 -9.71 -6.62 -0.14
N THR A 64 -8.69 -6.67 -1.00
CA THR A 64 -7.32 -7.00 -0.60
C THR A 64 -6.33 -6.02 -1.23
N VAL A 65 -5.28 -5.69 -0.48
CA VAL A 65 -4.19 -4.82 -0.91
C VAL A 65 -2.86 -5.46 -0.50
N LEU A 66 -1.97 -5.62 -1.45
CA LEU A 66 -0.56 -5.89 -1.22
C LEU A 66 0.25 -4.79 -1.90
N LEU A 67 0.88 -3.94 -1.10
CA LEU A 67 1.81 -2.92 -1.56
C LEU A 67 3.23 -3.38 -1.28
N THR A 68 4.09 -3.37 -2.30
CA THR A 68 5.52 -3.72 -2.19
C THR A 68 6.34 -2.50 -2.57
N ILE A 69 7.29 -2.14 -1.73
CA ILE A 69 8.15 -0.96 -1.87
C ILE A 69 9.60 -1.44 -1.95
N ASP A 70 10.33 -1.03 -2.98
CA ASP A 70 11.78 -1.26 -3.06
C ASP A 70 12.49 -0.30 -2.10
N THR A 71 13.13 -0.83 -1.05
CA THR A 71 13.83 -0.03 -0.03
C THR A 71 15.04 0.72 -0.58
N ARG A 72 15.62 0.26 -1.70
CA ARG A 72 16.72 0.94 -2.39
C ARG A 72 16.28 2.16 -3.19
N SER A 73 14.97 2.36 -3.31
CA SER A 73 14.39 3.50 -4.05
C SER A 73 14.10 4.70 -3.16
N ILE A 74 14.57 4.67 -1.92
CA ILE A 74 14.46 5.82 -1.01
C ILE A 74 15.21 7.01 -1.60
N ALA A 75 14.58 8.17 -1.57
CA ALA A 75 15.12 9.40 -2.13
C ALA A 75 14.88 10.58 -1.19
N PHE A 76 15.96 11.24 -0.81
CA PHE A 76 15.98 12.48 -0.03
C PHE A 76 16.42 13.68 -0.88
N GLY A 77 16.93 13.43 -2.10
CA GLY A 77 17.63 14.41 -2.90
C GLY A 77 19.07 14.68 -2.42
N ALA A 78 19.62 13.75 -1.62
CA ALA A 78 20.97 13.81 -1.05
C ALA A 78 21.60 12.40 -1.09
N PRO A 79 22.50 12.11 -2.04
CA PRO A 79 23.05 10.77 -2.26
C PRO A 79 23.67 10.13 -1.01
N ASP A 80 24.36 10.91 -0.18
CA ASP A 80 24.98 10.41 1.05
C ASP A 80 23.94 9.95 2.07
N THR A 81 22.83 10.68 2.19
CA THR A 81 21.69 10.29 3.06
C THR A 81 21.00 9.03 2.54
N GLU A 82 20.84 8.90 1.24
CA GLU A 82 20.28 7.72 0.59
C GLU A 82 21.17 6.49 0.80
N ALA A 83 22.49 6.66 0.67
CA ALA A 83 23.47 5.60 0.94
C ALA A 83 23.44 5.20 2.43
N GLU A 84 23.33 6.15 3.36
CA GLU A 84 23.19 5.88 4.79
C GLU A 84 21.92 5.09 5.09
N ALA A 85 20.78 5.49 4.53
CA ALA A 85 19.50 4.82 4.73
C ALA A 85 19.51 3.35 4.24
N ALA A 86 20.37 2.99 3.29
CA ALA A 86 20.50 1.62 2.80
C ALA A 86 21.32 0.69 3.73
N LYS A 87 22.07 1.26 4.67
CA LYS A 87 22.97 0.52 5.58
C LYS A 87 22.24 -0.37 6.59
N PRO A 88 22.95 -1.32 7.24
CA PRO A 88 22.38 -2.22 8.25
C PRO A 88 21.70 -1.51 9.44
N ALA A 89 22.20 -0.35 9.86
CA ALA A 89 21.58 0.45 10.93
C ALA A 89 20.18 0.95 10.55
N TRP A 90 19.87 1.07 9.26
CA TRP A 90 18.59 1.54 8.74
C TRP A 90 17.83 0.43 8.03
N PHE A 91 17.59 0.53 6.73
CA PHE A 91 16.78 -0.46 5.99
C PHE A 91 17.49 -1.78 5.73
N ALA A 92 18.85 -1.83 5.84
CA ALA A 92 19.64 -3.00 5.46
C ALA A 92 19.24 -3.52 4.05
N SER A 93 19.14 -2.60 3.07
CA SER A 93 18.49 -2.83 1.78
C SER A 93 19.15 -3.93 0.93
N ALA A 94 20.40 -4.29 1.23
CA ALA A 94 21.07 -5.44 0.61
C ALA A 94 20.44 -6.76 1.06
N GLN A 95 20.04 -6.86 2.33
CA GLN A 95 19.43 -8.05 2.92
C GLN A 95 17.90 -8.02 2.84
N PHE A 96 17.31 -6.86 2.98
CA PHE A 96 15.86 -6.64 2.97
C PHE A 96 15.49 -5.63 1.87
N PRO A 97 15.54 -6.05 0.58
CA PRO A 97 15.33 -5.14 -0.54
C PRO A 97 13.89 -4.61 -0.64
N GLN A 98 12.96 -5.21 0.09
CA GLN A 98 11.55 -4.85 0.02
C GLN A 98 10.95 -4.61 1.41
N ALA A 99 10.09 -3.59 1.48
CA ALA A 99 9.09 -3.43 2.53
C ALA A 99 7.72 -3.76 1.94
N GLN A 100 6.82 -4.34 2.75
CA GLN A 100 5.51 -4.76 2.28
C GLN A 100 4.41 -4.36 3.27
N PHE A 101 3.30 -3.85 2.73
CA PHE A 101 2.04 -3.75 3.45
C PHE A 101 1.03 -4.72 2.86
N ARG A 102 0.42 -5.54 3.71
CA ARG A 102 -0.65 -6.47 3.35
C ARG A 102 -1.87 -6.20 4.19
N SER A 103 -2.99 -5.89 3.56
CA SER A 103 -4.26 -5.72 4.27
C SER A 103 -4.72 -7.04 4.90
N THR A 104 -5.25 -6.96 6.12
CA THR A 104 -5.90 -8.06 6.84
C THR A 104 -7.41 -7.85 6.96
N ALA A 105 -7.85 -6.59 6.96
CA ALA A 105 -9.26 -6.23 6.95
C ALA A 105 -9.46 -4.85 6.31
N VAL A 106 -10.56 -4.69 5.58
CA VAL A 106 -11.00 -3.41 5.03
C VAL A 106 -12.42 -3.17 5.48
N LYS A 107 -12.68 -2.00 6.08
CA LYS A 107 -14.00 -1.59 6.57
C LYS A 107 -14.38 -0.23 6.00
N ALA A 108 -15.63 -0.06 5.60
CA ALA A 108 -16.13 1.25 5.24
C ALA A 108 -16.19 2.17 6.48
N ALA A 109 -15.71 3.40 6.33
CA ALA A 109 -15.70 4.45 7.37
C ALA A 109 -16.47 5.70 6.93
N GLY A 110 -17.35 5.58 5.94
CA GLY A 110 -18.17 6.63 5.34
C GLY A 110 -17.98 6.74 3.84
N ALA A 111 -18.60 7.70 3.21
CA ALA A 111 -18.54 7.86 1.76
C ALA A 111 -17.09 8.03 1.26
N GLY A 112 -16.62 7.06 0.47
CA GLY A 112 -15.27 7.05 -0.08
C GLY A 112 -14.14 6.88 0.96
N ARG A 113 -14.45 6.61 2.23
CA ARG A 113 -13.45 6.41 3.30
C ARG A 113 -13.46 4.97 3.78
N PHE A 114 -12.27 4.45 4.06
CA PHE A 114 -12.06 3.08 4.50
C PHE A 114 -11.00 3.02 5.60
N ASP A 115 -11.25 2.20 6.61
CA ASP A 115 -10.24 1.79 7.58
C ASP A 115 -9.62 0.48 7.08
N VAL A 116 -8.36 0.54 6.69
CA VAL A 116 -7.58 -0.59 6.19
C VAL A 116 -6.63 -1.04 7.28
N ASN A 117 -6.94 -2.13 7.96
CA ASN A 117 -6.00 -2.77 8.86
C ASN A 117 -5.09 -3.70 8.05
N GLY A 118 -3.84 -3.78 8.43
CA GLY A 118 -2.89 -4.63 7.74
C GLY A 118 -1.60 -4.84 8.52
N THR A 119 -0.74 -5.66 7.97
CA THR A 119 0.60 -5.88 8.47
C THR A 119 1.61 -5.15 7.59
N LEU A 120 2.48 -4.39 8.24
CA LEU A 120 3.63 -3.74 7.60
C LEU A 120 4.90 -4.50 7.99
N ALA A 121 5.62 -4.99 6.99
CA ALA A 121 6.89 -5.67 7.15
C ALA A 121 8.03 -4.77 6.63
N ILE A 122 8.97 -4.43 7.50
CA ILE A 122 10.18 -3.66 7.18
C ILE A 122 11.36 -4.33 7.87
N LYS A 123 12.48 -4.51 7.17
CA LYS A 123 13.72 -5.07 7.72
C LYS A 123 13.50 -6.41 8.45
N GLY A 124 12.62 -7.25 7.89
CA GLY A 124 12.26 -8.56 8.48
C GLY A 124 11.33 -8.50 9.70
N ILE A 125 10.93 -7.33 10.16
CA ILE A 125 10.04 -7.14 11.31
C ILE A 125 8.65 -6.77 10.82
N THR A 126 7.62 -7.45 11.33
CA THR A 126 6.21 -7.22 10.97
C THR A 126 5.45 -6.61 12.14
N ARG A 127 4.64 -5.58 11.85
CA ARG A 127 3.74 -4.91 12.80
C ARG A 127 2.37 -4.72 12.20
N GLU A 128 1.34 -4.78 13.03
CA GLU A 128 -0.01 -4.37 12.63
C GLU A 128 -0.09 -2.84 12.56
N VAL A 129 -0.69 -2.33 11.50
CA VAL A 129 -0.86 -0.89 11.26
C VAL A 129 -2.26 -0.62 10.75
N PRO A 130 -3.02 0.28 11.42
CA PRO A 130 -4.24 0.83 10.86
C PRO A 130 -3.90 1.95 9.87
N VAL A 131 -4.48 1.90 8.68
CA VAL A 131 -4.27 2.89 7.62
C VAL A 131 -5.62 3.45 7.18
N PRO A 132 -5.96 4.69 7.54
CA PRO A 132 -7.11 5.37 7.00
C PRO A 132 -6.87 5.71 5.53
N VAL A 133 -7.82 5.35 4.67
CA VAL A 133 -7.75 5.53 3.22
C VAL A 133 -8.98 6.28 2.73
N THR A 134 -8.75 7.28 1.89
CA THR A 134 -9.80 7.92 1.09
C THR A 134 -9.66 7.49 -0.35
N LEU A 135 -10.73 6.95 -0.94
CA LEU A 135 -10.83 6.62 -2.36
C LEU A 135 -11.73 7.63 -3.05
N ALA A 136 -11.15 8.43 -3.93
CA ALA A 136 -11.86 9.37 -4.78
C ALA A 136 -11.88 8.83 -6.22
N TYR A 137 -13.07 8.76 -6.81
CA TYR A 137 -13.20 8.37 -8.21
C TYR A 137 -12.83 9.53 -9.13
N GLY A 138 -12.11 9.22 -10.20
CA GLY A 138 -11.75 10.17 -11.23
C GLY A 138 -12.90 10.42 -12.21
N PRO A 139 -12.76 11.42 -13.10
CA PRO A 139 -13.78 11.73 -14.12
C PRO A 139 -13.93 10.62 -15.18
N ALA A 140 -12.87 9.83 -15.41
CA ALA A 140 -12.95 8.70 -16.32
C ALA A 140 -13.38 7.43 -15.58
N THR A 141 -14.23 6.62 -16.22
CA THR A 141 -14.73 5.36 -15.69
C THR A 141 -13.57 4.42 -15.35
N GLY A 142 -13.61 3.83 -14.16
CA GLY A 142 -12.61 2.89 -13.70
C GLY A 142 -11.31 3.52 -13.18
N GLN A 143 -11.24 4.85 -13.10
CA GLN A 143 -10.09 5.54 -12.51
C GLN A 143 -10.41 6.11 -11.14
N GLY A 144 -9.39 6.21 -10.29
CA GLY A 144 -9.52 6.82 -8.98
C GLY A 144 -8.18 7.03 -8.29
N VAL A 145 -8.24 7.68 -7.14
CA VAL A 145 -7.10 8.00 -6.31
C VAL A 145 -7.35 7.47 -4.90
N ALA A 146 -6.51 6.57 -4.45
CA ALA A 146 -6.44 6.20 -3.04
C ALA A 146 -5.38 7.06 -2.35
N SER A 147 -5.76 7.72 -1.27
CA SER A 147 -4.85 8.55 -0.48
C SER A 147 -5.03 8.31 1.00
N GLY A 148 -3.97 8.54 1.77
CA GLY A 148 -4.01 8.40 3.21
C GLY A 148 -2.72 8.83 3.89
N SER A 149 -2.77 8.82 5.22
CA SER A 149 -1.62 9.11 6.05
C SER A 149 -1.70 8.29 7.34
N PHE A 150 -0.57 7.80 7.80
CA PHE A 150 -0.45 7.12 9.09
C PHE A 150 0.93 7.39 9.69
N THR A 151 1.04 7.21 10.99
CA THR A 151 2.31 7.36 11.70
C THR A 151 2.84 5.98 12.09
N LEU A 152 4.10 5.73 11.82
CA LEU A 152 4.83 4.58 12.34
C LEU A 152 5.93 5.03 13.31
N ARG A 153 6.36 4.12 14.17
CA ARG A 153 7.51 4.31 15.05
C ARG A 153 8.68 3.55 14.47
N ARG A 154 9.73 4.28 14.02
CA ARG A 154 10.87 3.68 13.33
C ARG A 154 11.60 2.59 14.13
N MET A 155 11.66 2.78 15.46
CA MET A 155 12.32 1.82 16.35
C MET A 155 11.57 0.49 16.45
N ASP A 156 10.27 0.44 16.21
CA ASP A 156 9.49 -0.80 16.16
C ASP A 156 9.93 -1.73 15.01
N PHE A 157 10.64 -1.18 14.02
CA PHE A 157 11.24 -1.88 12.88
C PHE A 157 12.78 -1.88 12.91
N LYS A 158 13.38 -1.47 14.03
CA LYS A 158 14.84 -1.32 14.17
C LYS A 158 15.47 -0.44 13.08
N LEU A 159 14.78 0.61 12.68
CA LEU A 159 15.33 1.62 11.77
C LEU A 159 16.05 2.70 12.57
N GLY A 160 17.35 2.87 12.31
CA GLY A 160 18.21 3.77 13.04
C GLY A 160 18.71 3.16 14.36
N GLU A 161 19.41 2.05 14.27
CA GLU A 161 20.10 1.40 15.40
C GLU A 161 21.48 2.03 15.65
N GLY A 162 22.11 1.65 16.78
CA GLY A 162 23.46 2.13 17.15
C GLY A 162 23.45 3.63 17.43
N GLU A 163 24.29 4.37 16.74
CA GLU A 163 24.43 5.83 16.89
C GLU A 163 23.14 6.62 16.56
N TRP A 164 22.24 6.03 15.77
CA TRP A 164 20.96 6.62 15.40
C TRP A 164 19.81 6.30 16.35
N ALA A 165 20.08 5.54 17.43
CA ALA A 165 19.02 5.08 18.36
C ALA A 165 18.46 6.22 19.22
N ASP A 166 19.21 7.32 19.39
CA ASP A 166 18.73 8.47 20.15
C ASP A 166 17.55 9.14 19.44
N THR A 167 16.37 9.06 20.06
CA THR A 167 15.14 9.66 19.53
C THR A 167 15.08 11.18 19.70
N GLY A 168 15.99 11.78 20.47
CA GLY A 168 16.21 13.21 20.52
C GLY A 168 16.95 13.72 19.29
N VAL A 169 17.83 12.89 18.70
CA VAL A 169 18.54 13.21 17.45
C VAL A 169 17.66 12.91 16.23
N VAL A 170 17.12 11.69 16.14
CA VAL A 170 16.18 11.31 15.07
C VAL A 170 14.87 10.87 15.70
N ALA A 171 13.81 11.61 15.49
CA ALA A 171 12.51 11.33 16.08
C ALA A 171 12.05 9.89 15.80
N ASN A 172 11.41 9.26 16.79
CA ASN A 172 10.89 7.89 16.63
C ASN A 172 9.69 7.84 15.69
N GLU A 173 8.86 8.88 15.68
CA GLU A 173 7.68 8.96 14.84
C GLU A 173 8.02 9.41 13.42
N VAL A 174 7.49 8.68 12.44
CA VAL A 174 7.59 8.97 11.02
C VAL A 174 6.18 8.98 10.43
N VAL A 175 5.79 10.10 9.86
CA VAL A 175 4.50 10.24 9.17
C VAL A 175 4.66 9.76 7.74
N VAL A 176 3.93 8.73 7.35
CA VAL A 176 3.86 8.24 5.98
C VAL A 176 2.61 8.81 5.32
N ARG A 177 2.76 9.34 4.12
CA ARG A 177 1.67 9.83 3.27
C ARG A 177 1.74 9.16 1.92
N PHE A 178 0.61 8.79 1.38
CA PHE A 178 0.55 8.20 0.05
C PHE A 178 -0.60 8.79 -0.76
N ARG A 179 -0.39 8.79 -2.07
CA ARG A 179 -1.37 9.08 -3.09
C ARG A 179 -1.14 8.12 -4.24
N LEU A 180 -2.07 7.23 -4.48
CA LEU A 180 -1.94 6.15 -5.46
C LEU A 180 -3.02 6.32 -6.54
N GLN A 181 -2.59 6.48 -7.77
CA GLN A 181 -3.48 6.48 -8.94
C GLN A 181 -3.86 5.03 -9.27
N LEU A 182 -5.13 4.77 -9.44
CA LEU A 182 -5.69 3.45 -9.69
C LEU A 182 -6.47 3.42 -10.99
N ALA A 183 -6.37 2.30 -11.71
CA ALA A 183 -7.18 2.01 -12.87
C ALA A 183 -7.90 0.67 -12.71
N GLY A 184 -8.95 0.43 -13.48
CA GLY A 184 -9.77 -0.78 -13.43
C GLY A 184 -10.67 -0.87 -12.21
N LEU A 185 -10.96 0.26 -11.54
CA LEU A 185 -11.88 0.28 -10.39
C LEU A 185 -13.31 -0.06 -10.83
N PRO A 186 -14.06 -0.84 -10.03
CA PRO A 186 -15.48 -1.02 -10.25
C PRO A 186 -16.22 0.32 -10.03
N PRO A 187 -17.39 0.52 -10.62
CA PRO A 187 -18.19 1.71 -10.38
C PRO A 187 -18.61 1.79 -8.90
N PRO A 188 -18.71 3.02 -8.34
CA PRO A 188 -19.04 3.26 -6.94
C PRO A 188 -20.45 2.77 -6.56
#